data_95dcb1df26b7607c9fc9256b460f7de6
#
_entry.id   95dcb1df26b7607c9fc9256b460f7de6
#
_cell.length_a   1.000
_cell.length_b   1.000
_cell.length_c   1.000
_cell.angle_alpha   90.00
_cell.angle_beta   90.00
_cell.angle_gamma   90.00
#
_symmetry.space_group_name_H-M   'P 1'
#
loop_
_entity.id
_entity.type
_entity.pdbx_description
1 polymer ?
#
loop_
_entity_poly.entity_id
_entity_poly.type
_entity_poly.pdbx_seq_one_letter_code
_entity_poly.pdbx_strand_id
1 'polypeptide(L)'
;MKRQLNLNADLGESFGPWEMGSDAEMLGIVGSANVACGYHAGDPLVMTGTAALAAKHGVSIGAHPGYPDLQGFGRRRMDIPLPELEAMLIYQIGALEACDAGSAHQGRQN
;
A
#
# COMPACT_ATOMS: atom_id res chain seq x y z
N MET A 1 -9.00 26.89 -16.18
CA MET A 1 -9.18 25.62 -15.49
C MET A 1 -7.86 24.86 -15.47
N LYS A 2 -7.31 24.63 -14.31
CA LYS A 2 -6.07 23.85 -14.21
C LYS A 2 -6.38 22.37 -14.34
N ARG A 3 -5.79 21.74 -15.35
CA ARG A 3 -5.78 20.28 -15.42
C ARG A 3 -4.74 19.76 -14.45
N GLN A 4 -5.20 18.98 -13.49
CA GLN A 4 -4.29 18.25 -12.61
C GLN A 4 -4.09 16.86 -13.18
N LEU A 5 -2.84 16.50 -13.38
CA LEU A 5 -2.48 15.14 -13.72
C LEU A 5 -2.57 14.30 -12.45
N ASN A 6 -3.32 13.22 -12.52
CA ASN A 6 -3.37 12.25 -11.43
C ASN A 6 -2.29 11.20 -11.66
N LEU A 7 -1.10 11.49 -11.15
CA LEU A 7 0.01 10.53 -11.19
C LEU A 7 -0.18 9.49 -10.10
N ASN A 8 0.25 8.29 -10.38
CA ASN A 8 0.06 7.11 -9.55
C ASN A 8 1.39 6.39 -9.40
N ALA A 9 1.67 5.86 -8.21
CA ALA A 9 2.89 5.12 -7.94
C ALA A 9 2.65 3.97 -6.97
N ASP A 10 3.47 2.93 -7.08
CA ASP A 10 3.49 1.82 -6.13
C ASP A 10 4.35 2.20 -4.94
N LEU A 11 3.79 2.15 -3.74
CA LEU A 11 4.44 2.57 -2.51
C LEU A 11 4.28 1.51 -1.43
N GLY A 12 4.99 1.72 -0.32
CA GLY A 12 4.90 0.84 0.83
C GLY A 12 5.52 -0.53 0.58
N GLU A 13 6.51 -0.60 -0.26
CA GLU A 13 7.13 -1.86 -0.68
C GLU A 13 8.36 -2.23 0.13
N SER A 14 8.76 -1.42 1.09
CA SER A 14 9.82 -1.76 2.05
C SER A 14 9.35 -2.90 2.95
N PHE A 15 10.29 -3.66 3.47
CA PHE A 15 9.99 -4.79 4.37
C PHE A 15 11.05 -4.87 5.45
N GLY A 16 10.65 -4.67 6.70
CA GLY A 16 11.56 -4.66 7.84
C GLY A 16 12.68 -3.66 7.61
N PRO A 17 13.96 -4.09 7.69
CA PRO A 17 15.11 -3.21 7.45
C PRO A 17 15.37 -2.94 5.97
N TRP A 18 14.69 -3.62 5.05
CA TRP A 18 14.85 -3.39 3.60
C TRP A 18 14.02 -2.20 3.18
N GLU A 19 14.68 -1.19 2.68
CA GLU A 19 14.03 -0.01 2.13
C GLU A 19 13.92 -0.14 0.62
N MET A 20 12.72 0.12 0.10
CA MET A 20 12.45 0.15 -1.33
C MET A 20 11.73 1.43 -1.68
N GLY A 21 12.27 2.12 -2.69
CA GLY A 21 11.67 3.33 -3.19
C GLY A 21 11.87 4.53 -2.27
N SER A 22 11.26 5.63 -2.64
CA SER A 22 11.35 6.92 -1.94
C SER A 22 9.94 7.39 -1.61
N ASP A 23 9.26 6.68 -0.71
CA ASP A 23 7.84 6.87 -0.43
C ASP A 23 7.49 8.31 -0.02
N ALA A 24 8.26 8.89 0.89
CA ALA A 24 8.00 10.25 1.36
C ALA A 24 8.11 11.29 0.25
N GLU A 25 9.11 11.14 -0.63
CA GLU A 25 9.30 12.04 -1.77
C GLU A 25 8.21 11.85 -2.82
N MET A 26 7.86 10.60 -3.12
CA MET A 26 6.83 10.28 -4.11
C MET A 26 5.45 10.78 -3.68
N LEU A 27 5.14 10.72 -2.39
CA LEU A 27 3.85 11.21 -1.87
C LEU A 27 3.68 12.72 -2.02
N GLY A 28 4.77 13.46 -2.18
CA GLY A 28 4.71 14.88 -2.51
C GLY A 28 4.39 15.18 -3.97
N ILE A 29 4.41 14.16 -4.84
CA ILE A 29 4.26 14.31 -6.29
C ILE A 29 2.99 13.65 -6.82
N VAL A 30 2.66 12.44 -6.31
CA VAL A 30 1.56 11.64 -6.87
C VAL A 30 0.20 12.07 -6.32
N GLY A 31 -0.86 11.84 -7.09
CA GLY A 31 -2.24 12.05 -6.66
C GLY A 31 -2.86 10.80 -6.05
N SER A 32 -2.34 9.63 -6.38
CA SER A 32 -2.79 8.36 -5.82
C SER A 32 -1.63 7.39 -5.68
N ALA A 33 -1.76 6.46 -4.74
CA ALA A 33 -0.73 5.47 -4.45
C ALA A 33 -1.35 4.08 -4.34
N ASN A 34 -0.65 3.09 -4.90
CA ASN A 34 -1.00 1.68 -4.74
C ASN A 34 -0.11 1.10 -3.65
N VAL A 35 -0.69 0.76 -2.51
CA VAL A 35 0.06 0.38 -1.31
C VAL A 35 0.14 -1.12 -1.18
N ALA A 36 1.36 -1.63 -1.07
CA ALA A 36 1.61 -3.06 -0.87
C ALA A 36 0.97 -3.54 0.43
N CYS A 37 0.44 -4.75 0.40
CA CYS A 37 -0.40 -5.30 1.47
C CYS A 37 0.27 -6.42 2.27
N GLY A 38 1.59 -6.50 2.23
CA GLY A 38 2.39 -7.37 3.09
C GLY A 38 2.68 -8.76 2.54
N TYR A 39 2.07 -9.15 1.42
CA TYR A 39 2.28 -10.48 0.85
C TYR A 39 3.45 -10.53 -0.14
N HIS A 40 3.51 -9.62 -1.07
CA HIS A 40 4.64 -9.54 -2.01
C HIS A 40 5.69 -8.52 -1.58
N ALA A 41 5.28 -7.54 -0.80
CA ALA A 41 6.12 -6.46 -0.29
C ALA A 41 5.39 -5.74 0.84
N GLY A 42 6.10 -4.94 1.60
CA GLY A 42 5.54 -4.22 2.74
C GLY A 42 5.41 -5.11 3.99
N ASP A 43 5.16 -4.49 5.10
CA ASP A 43 4.86 -5.15 6.38
C ASP A 43 3.88 -4.26 7.17
N PRO A 44 3.37 -4.71 8.33
CA PRO A 44 2.38 -3.93 9.07
C PRO A 44 2.82 -2.50 9.43
N LEU A 45 4.08 -2.32 9.81
CA LEU A 45 4.59 -0.97 10.13
C LEU A 45 4.75 -0.12 8.88
N VAL A 46 5.26 -0.69 7.80
CA VAL A 46 5.41 0.00 6.52
C VAL A 46 4.05 0.42 6.00
N MET A 47 3.06 -0.47 6.04
CA MET A 47 1.70 -0.19 5.59
C MET A 47 1.08 0.95 6.40
N THR A 48 1.18 0.89 7.72
CA THR A 48 0.63 1.92 8.62
C THR A 48 1.32 3.26 8.38
N GLY A 49 2.65 3.26 8.27
CA GLY A 49 3.43 4.48 8.02
C GLY A 49 3.12 5.10 6.66
N THR A 50 2.99 4.27 5.62
CA THR A 50 2.66 4.73 4.27
C THR A 50 1.26 5.34 4.23
N ALA A 51 0.29 4.70 4.87
CA ALA A 51 -1.07 5.21 4.94
C ALA A 51 -1.12 6.56 5.68
N ALA A 52 -0.37 6.70 6.77
CA ALA A 52 -0.29 7.95 7.52
C ALA A 52 0.32 9.07 6.69
N LEU A 53 1.40 8.80 5.97
CA LEU A 53 2.04 9.77 5.08
C LEU A 53 1.11 10.17 3.93
N ALA A 54 0.41 9.22 3.34
CA ALA A 54 -0.56 9.49 2.27
C ALA A 54 -1.68 10.40 2.77
N ALA A 55 -2.22 10.14 3.95
CA ALA A 55 -3.24 10.99 4.56
C ALA A 55 -2.73 12.41 4.78
N LYS A 56 -1.50 12.54 5.27
CA LYS A 56 -0.86 13.84 5.50
C LYS A 56 -0.72 14.65 4.21
N HIS A 57 -0.41 13.99 3.11
CA HIS A 57 -0.23 14.65 1.80
C HIS A 57 -1.52 14.73 0.98
N GLY A 58 -2.64 14.24 1.50
CA GLY A 58 -3.91 14.23 0.78
C GLY A 58 -3.91 13.30 -0.44
N VAL A 59 -3.11 12.25 -0.41
CA VAL A 59 -2.98 11.28 -1.51
C VAL A 59 -3.98 10.15 -1.31
N SER A 60 -4.76 9.84 -2.36
CA SER A 60 -5.66 8.70 -2.34
C SER A 60 -4.88 7.40 -2.38
N ILE A 61 -5.31 6.40 -1.60
CA ILE A 61 -4.64 5.10 -1.60
C ILE A 61 -5.56 4.00 -2.12
N GLY A 62 -4.95 3.05 -2.81
CA GLY A 62 -5.58 1.82 -3.25
C GLY A 62 -4.73 0.63 -2.85
N ALA A 63 -5.37 -0.52 -2.73
CA ALA A 63 -4.67 -1.74 -2.37
C ALA A 63 -3.87 -2.27 -3.56
N HIS A 64 -2.65 -2.71 -3.27
CA HIS A 64 -1.78 -3.40 -4.21
C HIS A 64 -1.51 -4.80 -3.65
N PRO A 65 -2.49 -5.72 -3.70
CA PRO A 65 -2.31 -7.07 -3.18
C PRO A 65 -1.42 -7.90 -4.09
N GLY A 66 -0.83 -8.95 -3.54
CA GLY A 66 0.03 -9.84 -4.30
C GLY A 66 -0.03 -11.26 -3.77
N TYR A 67 0.69 -12.16 -4.45
CA TYR A 67 0.91 -13.51 -3.96
C TYR A 67 1.83 -13.48 -2.74
N PRO A 68 1.74 -14.49 -1.84
CA PRO A 68 2.61 -14.57 -0.66
C PRO A 68 4.03 -14.97 -1.06
N ASP A 69 4.73 -14.08 -1.71
CA ASP A 69 6.02 -14.31 -2.34
C ASP A 69 6.91 -13.07 -2.23
N LEU A 70 7.47 -12.85 -1.04
CA LEU A 70 8.36 -11.72 -0.80
C LEU A 70 9.63 -11.81 -1.65
N GLN A 71 10.19 -13.00 -1.80
CA GLN A 71 11.44 -13.18 -2.54
C GLN A 71 11.26 -12.90 -4.03
N GLY A 72 10.14 -13.32 -4.61
CA GLY A 72 9.83 -13.09 -6.01
C GLY A 72 9.03 -11.83 -6.28
N PHE A 73 8.78 -11.03 -5.24
CA PHE A 73 8.02 -9.79 -5.34
C PHE A 73 6.60 -10.00 -5.88
N GLY A 74 6.02 -11.18 -5.59
CA GLY A 74 4.70 -11.55 -6.05
C GLY A 74 4.59 -11.87 -7.54
N ARG A 75 5.70 -11.93 -8.25
CA ARG A 75 5.70 -12.10 -9.72
C ARG A 75 5.88 -13.55 -10.16
N ARG A 76 6.25 -14.45 -9.25
CA ARG A 76 6.37 -15.88 -9.57
C ARG A 76 4.99 -16.52 -9.59
N ARG A 77 4.77 -17.38 -10.57
CA ARG A 77 3.51 -18.11 -10.66
C ARG A 77 3.31 -19.01 -9.45
N MET A 78 2.12 -18.94 -8.88
CA MET A 78 1.72 -19.80 -7.76
C MET A 78 0.34 -20.37 -8.04
N ASP A 79 0.21 -21.69 -7.90
CA ASP A 79 -1.08 -22.36 -8.07
C ASP A 79 -1.79 -22.36 -6.72
N ILE A 80 -2.74 -21.43 -6.56
CA ILE A 80 -3.49 -21.25 -5.32
C ILE A 80 -4.96 -21.56 -5.60
N PRO A 81 -5.60 -22.43 -4.82
CA PRO A 81 -7.04 -22.68 -4.98
C PRO A 81 -7.85 -21.39 -4.87
N LEU A 82 -8.89 -21.25 -5.69
CA LEU A 82 -9.71 -20.04 -5.73
C LEU A 82 -10.21 -19.56 -4.37
N PRO A 83 -10.75 -20.43 -3.49
CA PRO A 83 -11.19 -19.97 -2.18
C PRO A 83 -10.07 -19.36 -1.33
N GLU A 84 -8.85 -19.90 -1.41
CA GLU A 84 -7.71 -19.34 -0.69
C GLU A 84 -7.27 -18.02 -1.29
N LEU A 85 -7.24 -17.93 -2.62
CA LEU A 85 -6.89 -16.69 -3.30
C LEU A 85 -7.87 -15.56 -2.95
N GLU A 86 -9.15 -15.87 -2.94
CA GLU A 86 -10.18 -14.91 -2.55
C GLU A 86 -9.98 -14.44 -1.10
N ALA A 87 -9.72 -15.36 -0.19
CA ALA A 87 -9.44 -15.03 1.21
C ALA A 87 -8.19 -14.15 1.36
N MET A 88 -7.15 -14.43 0.58
CA MET A 88 -5.93 -13.61 0.58
C MET A 88 -6.18 -12.19 0.11
N LEU A 89 -7.00 -12.01 -0.91
CA LEU A 89 -7.36 -10.68 -1.40
C LEU A 89 -8.16 -9.91 -0.36
N ILE A 90 -9.15 -10.54 0.25
CA ILE A 90 -9.97 -9.94 1.30
C ILE A 90 -9.09 -9.52 2.49
N TYR A 91 -8.17 -10.38 2.89
CA TYR A 91 -7.25 -10.12 3.99
C TYR A 91 -6.38 -8.91 3.72
N GLN A 92 -5.77 -8.86 2.54
CA GLN A 92 -4.86 -7.77 2.17
C GLN A 92 -5.58 -6.43 2.06
N ILE A 93 -6.72 -6.41 1.39
CA ILE A 93 -7.53 -5.21 1.24
C ILE A 93 -8.04 -4.72 2.58
N GLY A 94 -8.55 -5.65 3.42
CA GLY A 94 -9.05 -5.32 4.75
C GLY A 94 -7.97 -4.78 5.67
N ALA A 95 -6.75 -5.34 5.59
CA ALA A 95 -5.63 -4.85 6.38
C ALA A 95 -5.28 -3.40 6.01
N LEU A 96 -5.24 -3.08 4.73
CA LEU A 96 -4.98 -1.72 4.27
C LEU A 96 -6.10 -0.76 4.68
N GLU A 97 -7.36 -1.17 4.54
CA GLU A 97 -8.50 -0.34 4.94
C GLU A 97 -8.43 0.03 6.42
N ALA A 98 -8.07 -0.92 7.29
CA ALA A 98 -7.95 -0.67 8.71
C ALA A 98 -6.82 0.32 9.01
N CYS A 99 -5.69 0.20 8.33
CA CYS A 99 -4.57 1.14 8.46
C CYS A 99 -4.94 2.54 7.98
N ASP A 100 -5.64 2.62 6.85
CA ASP A 100 -6.09 3.90 6.28
C ASP A 100 -7.12 4.60 7.18
N ALA A 101 -8.07 3.87 7.71
CA ALA A 101 -9.08 4.41 8.63
C ALA A 101 -8.43 4.98 9.88
N GLY A 102 -7.45 4.27 10.45
CA GLY A 102 -6.68 4.75 11.61
C GLY A 102 -5.91 6.02 11.29
N SER A 103 -5.26 6.09 10.13
CA SER A 103 -4.51 7.26 9.68
C SER A 103 -5.42 8.47 9.45
N ALA A 104 -6.58 8.27 8.83
CA ALA A 104 -7.55 9.33 8.60
C ALA A 104 -8.08 9.89 9.91
N HIS A 105 -8.32 9.02 10.91
CA HIS A 105 -8.76 9.44 12.23
C HIS A 105 -7.69 10.27 12.93
N GLN A 106 -6.44 9.84 12.89
CA GLN A 106 -5.32 10.59 13.46
C GLN A 106 -5.14 11.95 12.77
N GLY A 107 -5.28 11.98 11.45
CA GLY A 107 -5.18 13.21 10.68
C GLY A 107 -6.25 14.24 11.07
N ARG A 108 -7.43 13.81 11.48
CA ARG A 108 -8.51 14.70 11.91
C ARG A 108 -8.29 15.27 13.30
N GLN A 109 -7.47 14.64 14.11
CA GLN A 109 -7.20 15.09 15.48
C GLN A 109 -6.08 16.13 15.53
N ASN A 110 -5.36 16.28 14.45
CA ASN A 110 -4.30 17.27 14.34
C ASN A 110 -4.83 18.58 13.71
#